data_5a4b69546c8fc21edde0eb1c052647a8
#
_entry.id   5a4b69546c8fc21edde0eb1c052647a8
#
_cell.length_a   1.000
_cell.length_b   1.000
_cell.length_c   1.000
_cell.angle_alpha   90.00
_cell.angle_beta   90.00
_cell.angle_gamma   90.00
#
_symmetry.space_group_name_H-M   'P 1'
#
loop_
_entity.id
_entity.type
_entity.pdbx_description
1 polymer ?
#
loop_
_entity_poly.entity_id
_entity_poly.type
_entity_poly.pdbx_seq_one_letter_code
_entity_poly.pdbx_strand_id
1 'polypeptide(L)'
;MKRIILSLIMGFSFFGLFGQADKFKTVDVNEFEKFIADTTVVLLDVRTAAEYAEGFIPGTHYNIDVLEETYTKIATETLPKDKPVALYCRSGNRSKNAARILADNGYQVVELGTGFRGWVSAGKDTTK
;
A
#
# COMPACT_ATOMS: atom_id res chain seq x y z
N MET A 1 28.30 -7.32 15.39
CA MET A 1 28.57 -7.33 13.95
C MET A 1 27.68 -8.31 13.20
N LYS A 2 27.71 -9.59 13.58
CA LYS A 2 26.94 -10.59 12.86
C LYS A 2 25.43 -10.34 12.94
N ARG A 3 24.93 -9.90 14.08
CA ARG A 3 23.51 -9.62 14.23
C ARG A 3 23.06 -8.48 13.33
N ILE A 4 23.92 -7.49 13.18
CA ILE A 4 23.60 -6.36 12.31
C ILE A 4 23.49 -6.84 10.86
N ILE A 5 24.38 -7.74 10.47
CA ILE A 5 24.37 -8.31 9.13
C ILE A 5 23.08 -9.08 8.90
N LEU A 6 22.62 -9.87 9.89
CA LEU A 6 21.37 -10.62 9.77
C LEU A 6 20.18 -9.70 9.62
N SER A 7 20.16 -8.61 10.39
CA SER A 7 19.06 -7.64 10.26
C SER A 7 19.04 -7.03 8.87
N LEU A 8 20.21 -6.71 8.33
CA LEU A 8 20.29 -6.18 6.99
C LEU A 8 19.80 -7.18 5.94
N ILE A 9 20.13 -8.47 6.14
CA ILE A 9 19.69 -9.50 5.22
C ILE A 9 18.18 -9.58 5.18
N MET A 10 17.52 -9.52 6.32
CA MET A 10 16.06 -9.57 6.37
C MET A 10 15.44 -8.35 5.68
N GLY A 11 15.95 -7.16 5.97
CA GLY A 11 15.49 -5.95 5.29
C GLY A 11 15.77 -6.01 3.82
N PHE A 12 16.91 -6.54 3.44
CA PHE A 12 17.29 -6.67 2.05
C PHE A 12 16.36 -7.62 1.31
N SER A 13 15.92 -8.70 1.95
CA SER A 13 14.98 -9.63 1.34
C SER A 13 13.70 -8.95 0.93
N PHE A 14 13.17 -8.07 1.78
CA PHE A 14 11.99 -7.32 1.44
C PHE A 14 12.24 -6.41 0.24
N PHE A 15 13.34 -5.66 0.28
CA PHE A 15 13.71 -4.79 -0.83
C PHE A 15 13.93 -5.55 -2.12
N GLY A 16 14.38 -6.79 -2.03
CA GLY A 16 14.61 -7.63 -3.19
C GLY A 16 13.37 -7.85 -4.03
N LEU A 17 12.17 -7.69 -3.44
CA LEU A 17 10.91 -7.82 -4.17
C LEU A 17 10.69 -6.69 -5.15
N PHE A 18 11.32 -5.53 -4.92
CA PHE A 18 11.01 -4.30 -5.65
C PHE A 18 11.87 -4.08 -6.88
N GLY A 19 13.03 -4.73 -6.97
CA GLY A 19 13.96 -4.44 -8.04
C GLY A 19 14.61 -3.08 -7.84
N GLN A 20 15.56 -2.77 -8.70
CA GLN A 20 16.36 -1.57 -8.55
C GLN A 20 15.70 -0.33 -9.16
N ALA A 21 15.00 -0.54 -10.26
CA ALA A 21 14.42 0.57 -11.01
C ALA A 21 13.11 1.05 -10.43
N ASP A 22 12.41 0.18 -9.72
CA ASP A 22 11.07 0.50 -9.22
C ASP A 22 11.14 0.97 -7.78
N LYS A 23 10.38 2.02 -7.50
CA LYS A 23 10.30 2.56 -6.15
C LYS A 23 9.23 1.88 -5.32
N PHE A 24 8.30 1.20 -5.96
CA PHE A 24 7.25 0.44 -5.31
C PHE A 24 6.92 -0.78 -6.15
N LYS A 25 6.19 -1.72 -5.59
CA LYS A 25 5.80 -2.94 -6.29
C LYS A 25 4.31 -2.94 -6.58
N THR A 26 3.96 -3.30 -7.82
CA THR A 26 2.57 -3.51 -8.23
C THR A 26 2.28 -5.01 -8.21
N VAL A 27 1.19 -5.40 -7.57
CA VAL A 27 0.81 -6.81 -7.46
C VAL A 27 -0.64 -7.01 -7.88
N ASP A 28 -1.00 -8.28 -8.15
CA ASP A 28 -2.39 -8.63 -8.45
C ASP A 28 -3.18 -8.86 -7.16
N VAL A 29 -4.48 -9.17 -7.32
CA VAL A 29 -5.38 -9.35 -6.19
C VAL A 29 -4.92 -10.45 -5.25
N ASN A 30 -4.49 -11.60 -5.79
CA ASN A 30 -4.09 -12.72 -4.96
C ASN A 30 -2.84 -12.44 -4.15
N GLU A 31 -1.85 -11.80 -4.76
CA GLU A 31 -0.64 -11.40 -4.05
C GLU A 31 -0.95 -10.31 -3.01
N PHE A 32 -1.81 -9.37 -3.35
CA PHE A 32 -2.21 -8.31 -2.45
C PHE A 32 -2.89 -8.88 -1.21
N GLU A 33 -3.82 -9.84 -1.42
CA GLU A 33 -4.52 -10.49 -0.31
C GLU A 33 -3.54 -11.17 0.65
N LYS A 34 -2.55 -11.86 0.09
CA LYS A 34 -1.54 -12.53 0.93
C LYS A 34 -0.71 -11.52 1.69
N PHE A 35 -0.36 -10.41 1.04
CA PHE A 35 0.48 -9.40 1.66
C PHE A 35 -0.22 -8.72 2.83
N ILE A 36 -1.50 -8.37 2.66
CA ILE A 36 -2.24 -7.69 3.72
C ILE A 36 -2.71 -8.62 4.84
N ALA A 37 -2.56 -9.94 4.67
CA ALA A 37 -2.83 -10.88 5.76
C ALA A 37 -1.82 -10.73 6.89
N ASP A 38 -0.65 -10.17 6.61
CA ASP A 38 0.35 -9.87 7.62
C ASP A 38 -0.10 -8.63 8.40
N THR A 39 -0.31 -8.80 9.71
CA THR A 39 -0.86 -7.74 10.55
C THR A 39 0.08 -6.56 10.76
N THR A 40 1.36 -6.69 10.38
CA THR A 40 2.30 -5.57 10.46
C THR A 40 2.20 -4.63 9.27
N VAL A 41 1.50 -5.04 8.22
CA VAL A 41 1.31 -4.23 7.02
C VAL A 41 0.19 -3.22 7.25
N VAL A 42 0.43 -1.97 6.90
CA VAL A 42 -0.58 -0.92 6.98
C VAL A 42 -1.35 -0.91 5.66
N LEU A 43 -2.67 -1.02 5.72
CA LEU A 43 -3.52 -1.01 4.54
C LEU A 43 -4.16 0.37 4.38
N LEU A 44 -3.91 0.98 3.23
CA LEU A 44 -4.29 2.37 2.96
C LEU A 44 -5.15 2.45 1.71
N ASP A 45 -6.32 3.08 1.84
CA ASP A 45 -7.20 3.41 0.72
C ASP A 45 -6.92 4.86 0.31
N VAL A 46 -6.46 5.05 -0.94
CA VAL A 46 -6.12 6.41 -1.41
C VAL A 46 -7.22 7.02 -2.28
N ARG A 47 -8.43 6.44 -2.24
CA ARG A 47 -9.59 6.98 -2.93
C ARG A 47 -10.20 8.14 -2.14
N THR A 48 -11.24 8.75 -2.72
CA THR A 48 -11.96 9.81 -2.03
C THR A 48 -12.73 9.26 -0.83
N ALA A 49 -13.08 10.15 0.09
CA ALA A 49 -13.87 9.77 1.26
C ALA A 49 -15.24 9.21 0.84
N ALA A 50 -15.83 9.74 -0.23
CA ALA A 50 -17.11 9.26 -0.72
C ALA A 50 -17.02 7.82 -1.23
N GLU A 51 -15.97 7.51 -1.98
CA GLU A 51 -15.75 6.13 -2.45
C GLU A 51 -15.56 5.18 -1.28
N TYR A 52 -14.75 5.59 -0.32
CA TYR A 52 -14.49 4.80 0.88
C TYR A 52 -15.79 4.49 1.65
N ALA A 53 -16.65 5.49 1.76
CA ALA A 53 -17.91 5.33 2.50
C ALA A 53 -18.85 4.31 1.84
N GLU A 54 -18.70 4.07 0.54
CA GLU A 54 -19.52 3.10 -0.18
C GLU A 54 -19.02 1.66 -0.05
N GLY A 55 -17.82 1.48 0.43
CA GLY A 55 -17.25 0.17 0.65
C GLY A 55 -15.73 0.17 0.48
N PHE A 56 -15.06 -0.69 1.23
CA PHE A 56 -13.60 -0.76 1.21
C PHE A 56 -13.13 -2.18 1.53
N ILE A 57 -11.86 -2.43 1.33
CA ILE A 57 -11.26 -3.73 1.65
C ILE A 57 -11.22 -3.89 3.18
N PRO A 58 -11.75 -5.01 3.73
CA PRO A 58 -11.72 -5.22 5.17
C PRO A 58 -10.29 -5.10 5.72
N GLY A 59 -10.16 -4.45 6.85
CA GLY A 59 -8.86 -4.24 7.46
C GLY A 59 -8.15 -2.96 7.02
N THR A 60 -8.77 -2.15 6.17
CA THR A 60 -8.20 -0.87 5.78
C THR A 60 -8.05 0.01 7.03
N HIS A 61 -6.83 0.47 7.25
CA HIS A 61 -6.49 1.26 8.44
C HIS A 61 -6.78 2.74 8.25
N TYR A 62 -6.55 3.24 7.04
CA TYR A 62 -6.66 4.67 6.77
C TYR A 62 -7.23 4.91 5.38
N ASN A 63 -7.96 6.02 5.25
CA ASN A 63 -8.39 6.55 3.96
C ASN A 63 -7.79 7.94 3.82
N ILE A 64 -6.85 8.10 2.91
CA ILE A 64 -6.19 9.38 2.67
C ILE A 64 -6.24 9.64 1.16
N ASP A 65 -7.03 10.62 0.76
CA ASP A 65 -7.32 10.90 -0.65
C ASP A 65 -6.10 11.48 -1.36
N VAL A 66 -5.57 10.76 -2.35
CA VAL A 66 -4.38 11.21 -3.07
C VAL A 66 -4.66 12.41 -3.97
N LEU A 67 -5.93 12.70 -4.26
CA LEU A 67 -6.27 13.88 -5.06
C LEU A 67 -6.21 15.18 -4.27
N GLU A 68 -6.15 15.10 -2.94
CA GLU A 68 -6.04 16.28 -2.10
C GLU A 68 -4.61 16.80 -2.08
N GLU A 69 -4.47 18.12 -2.09
CA GLU A 69 -3.14 18.75 -2.03
C GLU A 69 -2.39 18.37 -0.76
N THR A 70 -3.13 18.07 0.28
CA THR A 70 -2.56 17.74 1.60
C THR A 70 -2.15 16.27 1.71
N TYR A 71 -2.32 15.47 0.65
CA TYR A 71 -2.05 14.03 0.72
C TYR A 71 -0.68 13.72 1.31
N THR A 72 0.37 14.29 0.75
CA THR A 72 1.73 13.99 1.19
C THR A 72 1.95 14.33 2.66
N LYS A 73 1.47 15.50 3.07
CA LYS A 73 1.62 15.94 4.45
C LYS A 73 0.88 15.03 5.43
N ILE A 74 -0.38 14.74 5.13
CA ILE A 74 -1.21 13.89 6.00
C ILE A 74 -0.65 12.49 6.06
N ALA A 75 -0.30 11.92 4.92
CA ALA A 75 0.21 10.55 4.86
C ALA A 75 1.53 10.42 5.63
N THR A 76 2.46 11.35 5.44
CA THR A 76 3.76 11.25 6.11
C THR A 76 3.67 11.55 7.60
N GLU A 77 2.65 12.26 8.03
CA GLU A 77 2.43 12.50 9.47
C GLU A 77 1.67 11.35 10.13
N THR A 78 0.92 10.58 9.35
CA THR A 78 0.05 9.54 9.87
C THR A 78 0.67 8.14 9.80
N LEU A 79 1.31 7.82 8.68
CA LEU A 79 1.78 6.46 8.44
C LEU A 79 3.14 6.20 9.08
N PRO A 80 3.29 5.08 9.81
CA PRO A 80 4.59 4.71 10.37
C PRO A 80 5.55 4.31 9.26
N LYS A 81 6.81 4.75 9.35
CA LYS A 81 7.80 4.45 8.31
C LYS A 81 8.48 3.10 8.51
N ASP A 82 8.30 2.50 9.67
CA ASP A 82 8.90 1.20 9.98
C ASP A 82 8.00 0.02 9.61
N LYS A 83 6.88 0.28 8.95
CA LYS A 83 5.97 -0.76 8.50
C LYS A 83 5.72 -0.64 7.01
N PRO A 84 5.60 -1.77 6.30
CA PRO A 84 5.22 -1.72 4.88
C PRO A 84 3.81 -1.15 4.73
N VAL A 85 3.58 -0.45 3.63
CA VAL A 85 2.28 0.11 3.30
C VAL A 85 1.75 -0.60 2.04
N ALA A 86 0.56 -1.16 2.15
CA ALA A 86 -0.18 -1.69 1.01
C ALA A 86 -1.27 -0.69 0.70
N LEU A 87 -1.39 -0.26 -0.55
CA LEU A 87 -2.39 0.74 -0.89
C LEU A 87 -3.13 0.41 -2.17
N TYR A 88 -4.30 1.00 -2.31
CA TYR A 88 -5.14 0.77 -3.47
C TYR A 88 -6.01 2.00 -3.76
N CYS A 89 -6.36 2.14 -5.03
CA CYS A 89 -7.39 3.09 -5.44
C CYS A 89 -8.52 2.33 -6.09
N ARG A 90 -9.28 2.93 -7.00
CA ARG A 90 -10.41 2.27 -7.64
C ARG A 90 -9.97 1.30 -8.73
N SER A 91 -9.07 1.72 -9.63
CA SER A 91 -8.71 0.94 -10.81
C SER A 91 -7.22 0.88 -11.09
N GLY A 92 -6.39 1.43 -10.21
CA GLY A 92 -4.94 1.34 -10.32
C GLY A 92 -4.25 2.60 -10.85
N ASN A 93 -4.99 3.63 -11.24
CA ASN A 93 -4.36 4.85 -11.78
C ASN A 93 -3.83 5.77 -10.68
N ARG A 94 -4.69 6.16 -9.76
CA ARG A 94 -4.31 7.04 -8.65
C ARG A 94 -3.30 6.40 -7.71
N SER A 95 -3.41 5.07 -7.53
CA SER A 95 -2.55 4.35 -6.60
C SER A 95 -1.09 4.36 -7.01
N LYS A 96 -0.79 4.41 -8.31
CA LYS A 96 0.60 4.46 -8.75
C LYS A 96 1.27 5.77 -8.35
N ASN A 97 0.56 6.87 -8.47
CA ASN A 97 1.07 8.16 -8.04
C ASN A 97 1.19 8.21 -6.51
N ALA A 98 0.17 7.70 -5.82
CA ALA A 98 0.19 7.65 -4.36
C ALA A 98 1.38 6.84 -3.85
N ALA A 99 1.63 5.69 -4.49
CA ALA A 99 2.74 4.82 -4.11
C ALA A 99 4.09 5.47 -4.36
N ARG A 100 4.23 6.17 -5.49
CA ARG A 100 5.48 6.85 -5.82
C ARG A 100 5.80 7.93 -4.81
N ILE A 101 4.79 8.70 -4.41
CA ILE A 101 4.97 9.75 -3.42
C ILE A 101 5.47 9.16 -2.10
N LEU A 102 4.83 8.08 -1.65
CA LEU A 102 5.23 7.46 -0.38
C LEU A 102 6.63 6.83 -0.47
N ALA A 103 6.93 6.17 -1.58
CA ALA A 103 8.24 5.58 -1.79
C ALA A 103 9.33 6.66 -1.77
N ASP A 104 9.06 7.81 -2.39
CA ASP A 104 9.99 8.94 -2.37
C ASP A 104 10.18 9.50 -0.96
N ASN A 105 9.24 9.24 -0.07
CA ASN A 105 9.31 9.68 1.33
C ASN A 105 9.78 8.57 2.28
N GLY A 106 10.39 7.51 1.76
CA GLY A 106 11.04 6.51 2.58
C GLY A 106 10.19 5.32 2.97
N TYR A 107 9.00 5.18 2.41
CA TYR A 107 8.13 4.03 2.71
C TYR A 107 8.40 2.87 1.76
N GLN A 108 8.18 1.66 2.26
CA GLN A 108 8.14 0.45 1.42
C GLN A 108 6.69 0.22 1.05
N VAL A 109 6.39 0.21 -0.24
CA VAL A 109 5.00 0.27 -0.73
C VAL A 109 4.70 -0.83 -1.72
N VAL A 110 3.55 -1.47 -1.51
CA VAL A 110 2.97 -2.43 -2.46
C VAL A 110 1.62 -1.85 -2.89
N GLU A 111 1.38 -1.83 -4.19
CA GLU A 111 0.19 -1.23 -4.78
C GLU A 111 -0.63 -2.31 -5.49
N LEU A 112 -1.96 -2.31 -5.28
CA LEU A 112 -2.87 -3.21 -5.96
C LEU A 112 -3.14 -2.68 -7.36
N GLY A 113 -2.60 -3.37 -8.38
CA GLY A 113 -2.62 -2.86 -9.74
C GLY A 113 -3.99 -2.71 -10.37
N THR A 114 -4.96 -3.55 -9.98
CA THR A 114 -6.32 -3.48 -10.52
C THR A 114 -7.28 -2.75 -9.59
N GLY A 115 -6.81 -2.32 -8.43
CA GLY A 115 -7.57 -1.52 -7.50
C GLY A 115 -8.75 -2.24 -6.87
N PHE A 116 -9.58 -1.46 -6.19
CA PHE A 116 -10.76 -1.98 -5.53
C PHE A 116 -11.71 -2.69 -6.50
N ARG A 117 -11.80 -2.17 -7.72
CA ARG A 117 -12.63 -2.80 -8.74
C ARG A 117 -12.17 -4.23 -9.03
N GLY A 118 -10.87 -4.44 -9.17
CA GLY A 118 -10.33 -5.78 -9.39
C GLY A 118 -10.55 -6.69 -8.20
N TRP A 119 -10.43 -6.14 -7.00
CA TRP A 119 -10.70 -6.87 -5.76
C TRP A 119 -12.14 -7.40 -5.74
N VAL A 120 -13.10 -6.54 -6.03
CA VAL A 120 -14.53 -6.93 -6.09
C VAL A 120 -14.77 -7.94 -7.21
N SER A 121 -14.21 -7.72 -8.39
CA SER A 121 -14.38 -8.62 -9.53
C SER A 121 -13.84 -10.01 -9.25
N ALA A 122 -12.82 -10.11 -8.42
CA ALA A 122 -12.24 -11.40 -8.01
C ALA A 122 -13.07 -12.10 -6.93
N GLY A 123 -14.18 -11.50 -6.51
CA GLY A 123 -15.07 -12.10 -5.52
C GLY A 123 -14.57 -11.96 -4.08
N LYS A 124 -13.64 -11.06 -3.83
CA LYS A 124 -13.12 -10.88 -2.47
C LYS A 124 -14.07 -10.04 -1.61
N ASP A 125 -13.97 -10.20 -0.30
CA ASP A 125 -14.86 -9.55 0.64
C ASP A 125 -14.67 -8.04 0.67
N THR A 126 -15.76 -7.33 0.93
CA THR A 126 -15.75 -5.89 1.16
C THR A 126 -16.58 -5.60 2.41
N THR A 127 -16.39 -4.40 2.97
CA THR A 127 -17.15 -3.95 4.13
C THR A 127 -17.44 -2.46 4.01
N LYS A 128 -18.26 -1.95 4.91
CA LYS A 128 -18.56 -0.52 4.97
C LYS A 128 -18.30 0.01 6.36
#